data_32a3a3987620ca6d06e182de39600470
#
_entry.id   32a3a3987620ca6d06e182de39600470
#
_cell.length_a   1.000
_cell.length_b   1.000
_cell.length_c   1.000
_cell.angle_alpha   90.00
_cell.angle_beta   90.00
_cell.angle_gamma   90.00
#
_symmetry.space_group_name_H-M   'P 1'
#
loop_
_entity.id
_entity.type
_entity.pdbx_description
1 polymer ?
#
loop_
_entity_poly.entity_id
_entity_poly.type
_entity_poly.pdbx_seq_one_letter_code
_entity_poly.pdbx_strand_id
1 'polypeptide(L)'
;GTPIDMMLNPLGVPSRMNVGQIFECLLGLAADNLNVRFKIVPFDEMYGAEASRALVNKKLKEAAITKPWLFSNQHPGKMVLRDGRTSQLFENPITIGSSYMLKLVHLVDDKIHARSTGPYSLVTQQPLGGRAQQGGQRLGEMEVWALEAFGAAYTLQELLTIKSDDMQGRNKTLNAIVKGLPIPKPGIPESFKVLMRELQSLCCLLYT
;
A
#
# COMPACT_ATOMS: atom_id res chain seq x y z
N GLY A 1 4.50 28.15 -22.65
CA GLY A 1 4.74 27.82 -21.29
C GLY A 1 3.76 26.83 -20.67
N THR A 2 3.73 25.58 -21.18
CA THR A 2 2.96 24.52 -20.53
C THR A 2 3.64 24.14 -19.22
N PRO A 3 2.96 24.16 -18.06
CA PRO A 3 3.54 23.74 -16.80
C PRO A 3 3.75 22.22 -16.75
N ILE A 4 4.72 21.77 -15.95
CA ILE A 4 4.93 20.37 -15.65
C ILE A 4 4.12 20.02 -14.42
N ASP A 5 3.35 18.92 -14.49
CA ASP A 5 2.48 18.46 -13.40
C ASP A 5 3.25 17.60 -12.38
N MET A 6 4.22 16.82 -12.84
CA MET A 6 4.93 15.85 -12.01
C MET A 6 6.41 15.77 -12.35
N MET A 7 7.23 15.68 -11.34
CA MET A 7 8.67 15.46 -11.45
C MET A 7 9.03 14.14 -10.77
N LEU A 8 9.68 13.25 -11.52
CA LEU A 8 10.08 11.93 -11.04
C LEU A 8 11.58 11.89 -10.75
N ASN A 9 11.95 11.16 -9.71
CA ASN A 9 13.36 10.90 -9.42
C ASN A 9 13.93 9.93 -10.45
N PRO A 10 14.96 10.30 -11.22
CA PRO A 10 15.55 9.45 -12.26
C PRO A 10 16.19 8.17 -11.71
N LEU A 11 16.63 8.15 -10.46
CA LEU A 11 17.23 6.97 -9.82
C LEU A 11 16.23 5.81 -9.65
N GLY A 12 14.94 6.10 -9.61
CA GLY A 12 13.87 5.08 -9.50
C GLY A 12 13.72 4.21 -10.75
N VAL A 13 14.21 4.63 -11.90
CA VAL A 13 14.08 3.88 -13.16
C VAL A 13 15.14 2.78 -13.25
N PRO A 14 16.45 3.06 -13.18
CA PRO A 14 17.47 2.02 -13.33
C PRO A 14 17.45 1.02 -12.17
N SER A 15 17.13 1.46 -10.94
CA SER A 15 17.05 0.57 -9.78
C SER A 15 15.95 -0.47 -9.90
N ARG A 16 14.88 -0.18 -10.63
CA ARG A 16 13.74 -1.07 -10.87
C ARG A 16 13.77 -1.76 -12.23
N MET A 17 14.77 -1.50 -13.05
CA MET A 17 14.97 -2.08 -14.39
C MET A 17 13.76 -1.94 -15.32
N ASN A 18 12.97 -0.87 -15.20
CA ASN A 18 11.76 -0.60 -15.97
C ASN A 18 11.99 0.48 -17.05
N VAL A 19 12.94 0.25 -17.93
CA VAL A 19 13.34 1.20 -19.02
C VAL A 19 12.17 1.52 -19.96
N GLY A 20 11.20 0.61 -20.11
CA GLY A 20 10.00 0.83 -20.89
C GLY A 20 9.21 2.09 -20.47
N GLN A 21 9.32 2.51 -19.22
CA GLN A 21 8.70 3.75 -18.73
C GLN A 21 9.26 5.00 -19.43
N ILE A 22 10.55 5.01 -19.77
CA ILE A 22 11.17 6.11 -20.51
C ILE A 22 10.64 6.12 -21.95
N PHE A 23 10.57 4.97 -22.59
CA PHE A 23 10.02 4.86 -23.95
C PHE A 23 8.54 5.26 -23.99
N GLU A 24 7.75 4.88 -23.01
CA GLU A 24 6.36 5.32 -22.87
C GLU A 24 6.26 6.84 -22.78
N CYS A 25 7.06 7.46 -21.94
CA CYS A 25 7.09 8.90 -21.74
C CYS A 25 7.42 9.64 -23.05
N LEU A 26 8.47 9.21 -23.75
CA LEU A 26 8.90 9.80 -25.03
C LEU A 26 7.88 9.57 -26.14
N LEU A 27 7.29 8.38 -26.22
CA LEU A 27 6.27 8.08 -27.21
C LEU A 27 4.98 8.85 -26.91
N GLY A 28 4.62 9.04 -25.62
CA GLY A 28 3.53 9.90 -25.20
C GLY A 28 3.71 11.34 -25.63
N LEU A 29 4.92 11.89 -25.52
CA LEU A 29 5.25 13.21 -26.05
C LEU A 29 5.00 13.31 -27.56
N ALA A 30 5.43 12.31 -28.32
CA ALA A 30 5.17 12.26 -29.76
C ALA A 30 3.68 12.14 -30.07
N ALA A 31 2.94 11.33 -29.30
CA ALA A 31 1.52 11.10 -29.44
C ALA A 31 0.69 12.39 -29.25
N ASP A 32 0.99 13.16 -28.21
CA ASP A 32 0.32 14.42 -27.92
C ASP A 32 0.53 15.45 -29.04
N ASN A 33 1.71 15.46 -29.65
CA ASN A 33 2.01 16.39 -30.73
C ASN A 33 1.43 15.97 -32.09
N LEU A 34 1.25 14.68 -32.31
CA LEU A 34 0.64 14.11 -33.51
C LEU A 34 -0.87 13.90 -33.38
N ASN A 35 -1.46 14.16 -32.21
CA ASN A 35 -2.86 13.89 -31.89
C ASN A 35 -3.29 12.43 -32.18
N VAL A 36 -2.42 11.46 -31.90
CA VAL A 36 -2.69 10.04 -32.10
C VAL A 36 -2.49 9.26 -30.81
N ARG A 37 -3.11 8.09 -30.70
CA ARG A 37 -2.84 7.14 -29.62
C ARG A 37 -2.10 5.93 -30.18
N PHE A 38 -0.96 5.63 -29.60
CA PHE A 38 -0.19 4.45 -29.96
C PHE A 38 -0.63 3.22 -29.16
N LYS A 39 -0.74 2.10 -29.85
CA LYS A 39 -0.89 0.78 -29.24
C LYS A 39 0.37 -0.01 -29.51
N ILE A 40 1.08 -0.40 -28.45
CA ILE A 40 2.31 -1.16 -28.53
C ILE A 40 2.00 -2.62 -28.24
N VAL A 41 2.52 -3.49 -29.08
CA VAL A 41 2.43 -4.95 -28.86
C VAL A 41 3.39 -5.33 -27.75
N PRO A 42 2.97 -6.12 -26.74
CA PRO A 42 3.90 -6.61 -25.72
C PRO A 42 5.01 -7.45 -26.39
N PHE A 43 6.22 -7.34 -25.83
CA PHE A 43 7.39 -8.06 -26.31
C PHE A 43 7.79 -7.72 -27.76
N ASP A 44 7.70 -6.45 -28.13
CA ASP A 44 8.03 -5.95 -29.48
C ASP A 44 9.50 -6.16 -29.88
N GLU A 45 10.41 -6.36 -28.93
CA GLU A 45 11.80 -6.74 -29.18
C GLU A 45 11.97 -8.09 -29.90
N MET A 46 10.91 -8.91 -29.96
CA MET A 46 10.88 -10.11 -30.80
C MET A 46 11.09 -9.80 -32.30
N TYR A 47 10.76 -8.58 -32.72
CA TYR A 47 10.95 -8.12 -34.10
C TYR A 47 12.32 -7.53 -34.39
N GLY A 48 13.20 -7.43 -33.38
CA GLY A 48 14.57 -6.94 -33.49
C GLY A 48 15.06 -6.31 -32.19
N ALA A 49 16.34 -6.46 -31.90
CA ALA A 49 16.95 -6.03 -30.62
C ALA A 49 16.82 -4.53 -30.31
N GLU A 50 16.53 -3.70 -31.30
CA GLU A 50 16.37 -2.25 -31.16
C GLU A 50 15.01 -1.74 -31.67
N ALA A 51 14.02 -2.62 -31.82
CA ALA A 51 12.73 -2.27 -32.41
C ALA A 51 12.02 -1.14 -31.65
N SER A 52 11.96 -1.20 -30.32
CA SER A 52 11.34 -0.18 -29.47
C SER A 52 12.05 1.17 -29.61
N ARG A 53 13.38 1.18 -29.58
CA ARG A 53 14.19 2.39 -29.71
C ARG A 53 14.02 3.04 -31.08
N ALA A 54 14.07 2.23 -32.14
CA ALA A 54 13.89 2.68 -33.51
C ALA A 54 12.49 3.27 -33.72
N LEU A 55 11.45 2.64 -33.19
CA LEU A 55 10.08 3.12 -33.24
C LEU A 55 9.93 4.49 -32.58
N VAL A 56 10.42 4.64 -31.35
CA VAL A 56 10.34 5.89 -30.59
C VAL A 56 11.08 7.01 -31.34
N ASN A 57 12.30 6.75 -31.82
CA ASN A 57 13.07 7.73 -32.61
C ASN A 57 12.35 8.13 -33.90
N LYS A 58 11.75 7.19 -34.62
CA LYS A 58 10.98 7.46 -35.82
C LYS A 58 9.79 8.37 -35.51
N LYS A 59 9.03 8.06 -34.46
CA LYS A 59 7.85 8.85 -34.09
C LYS A 59 8.20 10.24 -33.56
N LEU A 60 9.29 10.38 -32.84
CA LEU A 60 9.80 11.70 -32.42
C LEU A 60 10.24 12.54 -33.62
N LYS A 61 10.89 11.96 -34.63
CA LYS A 61 11.24 12.65 -35.87
C LYS A 61 10.02 13.08 -36.66
N GLU A 62 8.99 12.24 -36.77
CA GLU A 62 7.71 12.59 -37.38
C GLU A 62 7.05 13.77 -36.66
N ALA A 63 7.03 13.78 -35.33
CA ALA A 63 6.48 14.86 -34.51
C ALA A 63 7.31 16.16 -34.66
N ALA A 64 8.61 16.05 -34.86
CA ALA A 64 9.51 17.19 -35.02
C ALA A 64 9.32 17.94 -36.35
N ILE A 65 8.68 17.36 -37.35
CA ILE A 65 8.31 18.04 -38.59
C ILE A 65 7.38 19.23 -38.28
N THR A 66 6.45 19.02 -37.35
CA THR A 66 5.48 20.07 -36.93
C THR A 66 6.11 21.00 -35.88
N LYS A 67 6.96 20.46 -35.00
CA LYS A 67 7.60 21.21 -33.91
C LYS A 67 9.08 20.87 -33.83
N PRO A 68 9.97 21.59 -34.53
CA PRO A 68 11.40 21.25 -34.65
C PRO A 68 12.15 21.13 -33.31
N TRP A 69 11.67 21.79 -32.26
CA TRP A 69 12.27 21.76 -30.92
C TRP A 69 12.07 20.44 -30.17
N LEU A 70 11.18 19.54 -30.64
CA LEU A 70 10.93 18.24 -30.00
C LEU A 70 12.05 17.23 -30.20
N PHE A 71 12.87 17.39 -31.21
CA PHE A 71 13.93 16.44 -31.53
C PHE A 71 15.24 17.16 -31.83
N SER A 72 16.22 16.86 -31.02
CA SER A 72 17.61 17.22 -31.29
C SER A 72 18.42 15.95 -31.55
N ASN A 73 19.27 15.96 -32.55
CA ASN A 73 20.19 14.83 -32.82
C ASN A 73 21.12 14.53 -31.65
N GLN A 74 21.50 15.55 -30.88
CA GLN A 74 22.36 15.38 -29.70
C GLN A 74 21.57 14.85 -28.49
N HIS A 75 20.34 15.29 -28.33
CA HIS A 75 19.51 14.97 -27.15
C HIS A 75 18.08 14.60 -27.58
N PRO A 76 17.86 13.43 -28.20
CA PRO A 76 16.53 13.04 -28.67
C PRO A 76 15.53 12.92 -27.51
N GLY A 77 14.40 13.62 -27.62
CA GLY A 77 13.32 13.62 -26.62
C GLY A 77 13.63 14.40 -25.34
N LYS A 78 14.73 15.16 -25.31
CA LYS A 78 15.05 16.06 -24.19
C LYS A 78 14.80 17.51 -24.57
N MET A 79 14.33 18.28 -23.62
CA MET A 79 14.01 19.69 -23.80
C MET A 79 14.67 20.56 -22.74
N VAL A 80 14.98 21.79 -23.12
CA VAL A 80 15.46 22.80 -22.18
C VAL A 80 14.25 23.39 -21.45
N LEU A 81 14.25 23.29 -20.14
CA LEU A 81 13.19 23.78 -19.29
C LEU A 81 13.55 25.09 -18.59
N ARG A 82 12.55 25.78 -18.10
CA ARG A 82 12.69 26.93 -17.21
C ARG A 82 12.27 26.56 -15.80
N ASP A 83 13.02 27.03 -14.81
CA ASP A 83 12.58 26.96 -13.43
C ASP A 83 11.36 27.89 -13.23
N GLY A 84 10.26 27.36 -12.74
CA GLY A 84 9.02 28.10 -12.51
C GLY A 84 9.14 29.22 -11.45
N ARG A 85 10.16 29.19 -10.61
CA ARG A 85 10.40 30.19 -9.54
C ARG A 85 11.27 31.33 -10.01
N THR A 86 12.38 31.01 -10.68
CA THR A 86 13.40 31.99 -11.09
C THR A 86 13.32 32.39 -12.54
N SER A 87 12.55 31.66 -13.36
CA SER A 87 12.46 31.79 -14.82
C SER A 87 13.79 31.53 -15.54
N GLN A 88 14.82 31.06 -14.84
CA GLN A 88 16.11 30.71 -15.42
C GLN A 88 16.01 29.39 -16.19
N LEU A 89 16.84 29.21 -17.20
CA LEU A 89 16.95 27.98 -17.95
C LEU A 89 17.77 26.96 -17.15
N PHE A 90 17.37 25.68 -17.22
CA PHE A 90 18.21 24.60 -16.74
C PHE A 90 19.45 24.44 -17.62
N GLU A 91 20.58 24.12 -17.01
CA GLU A 91 21.87 23.97 -17.74
C GLU A 91 21.82 22.81 -18.74
N ASN A 92 21.15 21.73 -18.38
CA ASN A 92 21.07 20.53 -19.19
C ASN A 92 19.65 20.27 -19.66
N PRO A 93 19.46 19.74 -20.90
CA PRO A 93 18.17 19.33 -21.38
C PRO A 93 17.66 18.13 -20.61
N ILE A 94 16.37 18.14 -20.27
CA ILE A 94 15.69 17.15 -19.42
C ILE A 94 14.69 16.34 -20.25
N THR A 95 14.58 15.04 -19.95
CA THR A 95 13.59 14.17 -20.57
C THR A 95 12.20 14.55 -20.07
N ILE A 96 11.30 14.85 -21.00
CA ILE A 96 9.90 15.22 -20.75
C ILE A 96 8.99 14.38 -21.63
N GLY A 97 7.80 14.14 -21.15
CA GLY A 97 6.75 13.50 -21.93
C GLY A 97 5.47 13.33 -21.15
N SER A 98 4.50 12.70 -21.76
CA SER A 98 3.22 12.35 -21.16
C SER A 98 3.19 10.88 -20.81
N SER A 99 2.95 10.58 -19.54
CA SER A 99 2.81 9.20 -19.06
C SER A 99 1.35 8.89 -18.78
N TYR A 100 0.95 7.66 -19.04
CA TYR A 100 -0.38 7.18 -18.71
C TYR A 100 -0.45 6.77 -17.23
N MET A 101 -1.32 7.42 -16.48
CA MET A 101 -1.44 7.19 -15.05
C MET A 101 -2.78 6.58 -14.69
N LEU A 102 -2.74 5.57 -13.83
CA LEU A 102 -3.93 4.89 -13.31
C LEU A 102 -4.09 5.21 -11.80
N LYS A 103 -5.30 5.58 -11.41
CA LYS A 103 -5.66 5.60 -10.00
C LYS A 103 -6.11 4.20 -9.59
N LEU A 104 -5.38 3.58 -8.65
CA LEU A 104 -5.72 2.27 -8.13
C LEU A 104 -6.82 2.37 -7.07
N VAL A 105 -7.60 1.31 -6.93
CA VAL A 105 -8.66 1.20 -5.91
C VAL A 105 -8.13 1.06 -4.48
N HIS A 106 -6.82 0.92 -4.30
CA HIS A 106 -6.18 0.83 -3.00
C HIS A 106 -6.11 2.18 -2.28
N LEU A 107 -7.27 2.79 -2.08
CA LEU A 107 -7.42 4.06 -1.38
C LEU A 107 -7.38 3.84 0.13
N VAL A 108 -6.86 4.82 0.86
CA VAL A 108 -6.79 4.77 2.32
C VAL A 108 -8.17 4.68 2.96
N ASP A 109 -9.17 5.34 2.41
CA ASP A 109 -10.55 5.33 2.89
C ASP A 109 -11.17 3.93 2.90
N ASP A 110 -10.76 3.08 1.94
CA ASP A 110 -11.20 1.69 1.87
C ASP A 110 -10.42 0.75 2.79
N LYS A 111 -9.31 1.20 3.34
CA LYS A 111 -8.42 0.38 4.20
C LYS A 111 -8.40 0.83 5.64
N ILE A 112 -8.73 2.08 5.92
CA ILE A 112 -8.77 2.60 7.29
C ILE A 112 -9.79 1.83 8.10
N HIS A 113 -9.40 1.37 9.28
CA HIS A 113 -10.26 0.61 10.14
C HIS A 113 -9.89 0.84 11.60
N ALA A 114 -10.92 1.01 12.44
CA ALA A 114 -10.78 1.13 13.88
C ALA A 114 -11.93 0.40 14.57
N ARG A 115 -11.68 -0.06 15.79
CA ARG A 115 -12.67 -0.73 16.64
C ARG A 115 -12.47 -0.34 18.10
N SER A 116 -13.55 -0.14 18.81
CA SER A 116 -13.58 -0.15 20.28
C SER A 116 -14.30 -1.40 20.76
N THR A 117 -15.61 -1.40 20.70
CA THR A 117 -16.49 -2.55 20.95
C THR A 117 -17.20 -2.93 19.66
N GLY A 118 -17.51 -4.21 19.48
CA GLY A 118 -18.17 -4.69 18.27
C GLY A 118 -18.64 -6.13 18.43
N PRO A 119 -18.99 -6.81 17.33
CA PRO A 119 -19.46 -8.19 17.37
C PRO A 119 -18.36 -9.17 17.79
N TYR A 120 -18.78 -10.22 18.47
CA TYR A 120 -17.93 -11.30 18.97
C TYR A 120 -18.45 -12.65 18.47
N SER A 121 -17.53 -13.63 18.38
CA SER A 121 -17.90 -15.01 18.10
C SER A 121 -18.74 -15.59 19.23
N LEU A 122 -19.74 -16.41 18.90
CA LEU A 122 -20.62 -17.04 19.90
C LEU A 122 -19.88 -18.07 20.78
N VAL A 123 -19.01 -18.88 20.18
CA VAL A 123 -18.34 -19.99 20.87
C VAL A 123 -17.14 -19.51 21.69
N THR A 124 -16.21 -18.82 21.01
CA THR A 124 -14.93 -18.41 21.63
C THR A 124 -15.00 -17.06 22.32
N GLN A 125 -16.07 -16.26 22.10
CA GLN A 125 -16.21 -14.89 22.60
C GLN A 125 -15.07 -13.96 22.17
N GLN A 126 -14.35 -14.31 21.12
CA GLN A 126 -13.29 -13.49 20.53
C GLN A 126 -13.88 -12.46 19.56
N PRO A 127 -13.23 -11.28 19.39
CA PRO A 127 -13.62 -10.34 18.37
C PRO A 127 -13.59 -10.99 16.99
N LEU A 128 -14.58 -10.69 16.14
CA LEU A 128 -14.56 -11.12 14.74
C LEU A 128 -13.42 -10.46 13.98
N GLY A 129 -13.00 -11.06 12.86
CA GLY A 129 -11.98 -10.51 11.95
C GLY A 129 -12.61 -9.73 10.79
N GLY A 130 -11.80 -8.84 10.19
CA GLY A 130 -12.16 -8.13 8.98
C GLY A 130 -12.89 -6.80 9.18
N ARG A 131 -12.64 -5.86 8.29
CA ARG A 131 -13.21 -4.50 8.31
C ARG A 131 -14.74 -4.51 8.13
N ALA A 132 -15.24 -5.35 7.23
CA ALA A 132 -16.68 -5.43 6.93
C ALA A 132 -17.53 -5.81 8.14
N GLN A 133 -16.97 -6.56 9.08
CA GLN A 133 -17.62 -7.01 10.30
C GLN A 133 -17.24 -6.16 11.52
N GLN A 134 -16.61 -5.02 11.33
CA GLN A 134 -16.06 -4.22 12.42
C GLN A 134 -15.19 -5.05 13.37
N GLY A 135 -14.36 -5.89 12.79
CA GLY A 135 -13.50 -6.83 13.50
C GLY A 135 -12.29 -6.16 14.15
N GLY A 136 -11.67 -6.89 15.08
CA GLY A 136 -10.43 -6.48 15.73
C GLY A 136 -9.19 -6.89 14.95
N GLN A 137 -8.05 -6.32 15.34
CA GLN A 137 -6.74 -6.71 14.82
C GLN A 137 -6.27 -8.01 15.49
N ARG A 138 -5.62 -8.86 14.73
CA ARG A 138 -5.05 -10.10 15.25
C ARG A 138 -3.70 -9.82 15.91
N LEU A 139 -3.57 -10.17 17.18
CA LEU A 139 -2.28 -10.30 17.83
C LEU A 139 -1.76 -11.71 17.55
N GLY A 140 -0.80 -11.84 16.65
CA GLY A 140 -0.23 -13.12 16.26
C GLY A 140 0.76 -13.68 17.31
N GLU A 141 1.27 -14.87 17.06
CA GLU A 141 2.22 -15.54 17.95
C GLU A 141 3.53 -14.73 18.07
N MET A 142 4.04 -14.18 16.98
CA MET A 142 5.25 -13.36 17.00
C MET A 142 5.09 -12.07 17.82
N GLU A 143 3.92 -11.42 17.75
CA GLU A 143 3.61 -10.23 18.54
C GLU A 143 3.56 -10.57 20.04
N VAL A 144 3.06 -11.76 20.40
CA VAL A 144 3.10 -12.29 21.77
C VAL A 144 4.55 -12.48 22.23
N TRP A 145 5.43 -13.06 21.40
CA TRP A 145 6.84 -13.21 21.72
C TRP A 145 7.54 -11.86 21.95
N ALA A 146 7.17 -10.85 21.20
CA ALA A 146 7.71 -9.50 21.39
C ALA A 146 7.35 -8.95 22.78
N LEU A 147 6.10 -9.13 23.22
CA LEU A 147 5.67 -8.70 24.56
C LEU A 147 6.35 -9.49 25.67
N GLU A 148 6.57 -10.79 25.47
CA GLU A 148 7.33 -11.63 26.39
C GLU A 148 8.79 -11.17 26.50
N ALA A 149 9.42 -10.83 25.37
CA ALA A 149 10.79 -10.34 25.35
C ALA A 149 10.97 -9.02 26.12
N PHE A 150 9.96 -8.15 26.11
CA PHE A 150 9.94 -6.93 26.92
C PHE A 150 9.57 -7.17 28.40
N GLY A 151 9.18 -8.38 28.79
CA GLY A 151 8.71 -8.67 30.13
C GLY A 151 7.39 -7.99 30.51
N ALA A 152 6.59 -7.58 29.52
CA ALA A 152 5.32 -6.87 29.72
C ALA A 152 4.15 -7.82 30.03
N ALA A 153 4.24 -8.54 31.17
CA ALA A 153 3.28 -9.58 31.54
C ALA A 153 1.84 -9.05 31.75
N TYR A 154 1.70 -7.91 32.39
CA TYR A 154 0.37 -7.32 32.63
C TYR A 154 -0.30 -6.87 31.33
N THR A 155 0.45 -6.27 30.42
CA THR A 155 -0.04 -5.88 29.10
C THR A 155 -0.48 -7.11 28.30
N LEU A 156 0.31 -8.15 28.30
CA LEU A 156 -0.02 -9.41 27.62
C LEU A 156 -1.27 -10.04 28.21
N GLN A 157 -1.40 -10.08 29.54
CA GLN A 157 -2.60 -10.59 30.21
C GLN A 157 -3.85 -9.80 29.84
N GLU A 158 -3.77 -8.49 29.79
CA GLU A 158 -4.88 -7.63 29.38
C GLU A 158 -5.29 -7.90 27.94
N LEU A 159 -4.34 -8.02 27.03
CA LEU A 159 -4.58 -8.29 25.61
C LEU A 159 -5.23 -9.66 25.38
N LEU A 160 -4.84 -10.67 26.16
CA LEU A 160 -5.36 -12.02 26.04
C LEU A 160 -6.73 -12.23 26.72
N THR A 161 -7.10 -11.41 27.68
CA THR A 161 -8.33 -11.57 28.48
C THR A 161 -9.36 -10.50 28.20
N ILE A 162 -9.22 -9.33 28.79
CA ILE A 162 -10.21 -8.25 28.75
C ILE A 162 -10.46 -7.75 27.35
N LYS A 163 -9.41 -7.60 26.56
CA LYS A 163 -9.49 -7.11 25.17
C LYS A 163 -9.85 -8.20 24.15
N SER A 164 -9.88 -9.47 24.56
CA SER A 164 -10.14 -10.59 23.68
C SER A 164 -11.43 -11.32 24.07
N ASP A 165 -11.33 -12.35 24.90
CA ASP A 165 -12.36 -13.37 25.11
C ASP A 165 -12.97 -13.45 26.51
N ASP A 166 -12.54 -12.65 27.47
CA ASP A 166 -13.19 -12.55 28.78
C ASP A 166 -14.42 -11.64 28.74
N MET A 167 -15.60 -12.20 28.48
CA MET A 167 -16.84 -11.48 28.41
C MET A 167 -17.22 -10.77 29.72
N GLN A 168 -17.08 -11.45 30.85
CA GLN A 168 -17.41 -10.89 32.16
C GLN A 168 -16.43 -9.79 32.57
N GLY A 169 -15.14 -10.03 32.39
CA GLY A 169 -14.07 -9.07 32.67
C GLY A 169 -14.22 -7.81 31.82
N ARG A 170 -14.55 -7.95 30.54
CA ARG A 170 -14.78 -6.85 29.63
C ARG A 170 -15.93 -5.95 30.11
N ASN A 171 -17.08 -6.52 30.45
CA ASN A 171 -18.24 -5.76 30.93
C ASN A 171 -17.98 -5.05 32.27
N LYS A 172 -17.30 -5.74 33.20
CA LYS A 172 -16.90 -5.14 34.47
C LYS A 172 -15.92 -4.00 34.29
N THR A 173 -14.96 -4.16 33.41
CA THR A 173 -13.95 -3.14 33.11
C THR A 173 -14.59 -1.91 32.44
N LEU A 174 -15.46 -2.09 31.46
CA LEU A 174 -16.17 -0.97 30.82
C LEU A 174 -17.02 -0.20 31.85
N ASN A 175 -17.75 -0.90 32.72
CA ASN A 175 -18.51 -0.27 33.78
C ASN A 175 -17.62 0.47 34.80
N ALA A 176 -16.46 -0.07 35.14
CA ALA A 176 -15.49 0.58 36.02
C ALA A 176 -14.95 1.87 35.41
N ILE A 177 -14.60 1.85 34.10
CA ILE A 177 -14.13 3.03 33.38
C ILE A 177 -15.20 4.14 33.38
N VAL A 178 -16.44 3.81 33.05
CA VAL A 178 -17.57 4.77 33.05
C VAL A 178 -17.82 5.38 34.43
N LYS A 179 -17.65 4.59 35.48
CA LYS A 179 -17.88 5.04 36.89
C LYS A 179 -16.64 5.64 37.55
N GLY A 180 -15.49 5.65 36.88
CA GLY A 180 -14.23 6.10 37.46
C GLY A 180 -13.68 5.19 38.57
N LEU A 181 -14.08 3.92 38.62
CA LEU A 181 -13.66 2.96 39.61
C LEU A 181 -12.36 2.24 39.17
N PRO A 182 -11.59 1.67 40.09
CA PRO A 182 -10.40 0.88 39.74
C PRO A 182 -10.81 -0.34 38.91
N ILE A 183 -9.97 -0.67 37.93
CA ILE A 183 -10.20 -1.79 37.00
C ILE A 183 -10.05 -3.11 37.77
N PRO A 184 -11.03 -4.03 37.66
CA PRO A 184 -10.95 -5.34 38.35
C PRO A 184 -9.89 -6.22 37.70
N LYS A 185 -9.44 -7.23 38.49
CA LYS A 185 -8.51 -8.23 37.97
C LYS A 185 -9.17 -9.03 36.83
N PRO A 186 -8.41 -9.38 35.78
CA PRO A 186 -8.92 -10.21 34.69
C PRO A 186 -9.28 -11.61 35.15
N GLY A 187 -10.26 -12.21 34.47
CA GLY A 187 -10.74 -13.56 34.73
C GLY A 187 -10.04 -14.60 33.84
N ILE A 188 -10.72 -15.74 33.68
CA ILE A 188 -10.26 -16.83 32.82
C ILE A 188 -10.84 -16.64 31.41
N PRO A 189 -10.01 -16.80 30.34
CA PRO A 189 -10.46 -16.74 28.97
C PRO A 189 -11.57 -17.78 28.66
N GLU A 190 -12.58 -17.39 27.90
CA GLU A 190 -13.64 -18.32 27.48
C GLU A 190 -13.11 -19.44 26.56
N SER A 191 -12.11 -19.14 25.73
CA SER A 191 -11.42 -20.16 24.91
C SER A 191 -10.83 -21.29 25.75
N PHE A 192 -10.29 -20.97 26.91
CA PHE A 192 -9.77 -21.98 27.85
C PHE A 192 -10.90 -22.84 28.42
N LYS A 193 -12.05 -22.27 28.75
CA LYS A 193 -13.22 -23.03 29.20
C LYS A 193 -13.73 -23.97 28.11
N VAL A 194 -13.75 -23.54 26.86
CA VAL A 194 -14.10 -24.38 25.70
C VAL A 194 -13.15 -25.57 25.62
N LEU A 195 -11.82 -25.32 25.69
CA LEU A 195 -10.81 -26.39 25.68
C LEU A 195 -11.06 -27.41 26.80
N MET A 196 -11.33 -26.94 28.03
CA MET A 196 -11.63 -27.81 29.16
C MET A 196 -12.85 -28.70 28.89
N ARG A 197 -13.90 -28.13 28.29
CA ARG A 197 -15.11 -28.89 27.94
C ARG A 197 -14.87 -29.91 26.83
N GLU A 198 -14.07 -29.55 25.84
CA GLU A 198 -13.69 -30.47 24.76
C GLU A 198 -12.85 -31.65 25.31
N LEU A 199 -11.89 -31.39 26.19
CA LEU A 199 -11.15 -32.46 26.86
C LEU A 199 -12.03 -33.37 27.71
N GLN A 200 -13.00 -32.80 28.44
CA GLN A 200 -13.98 -33.58 29.18
C GLN A 200 -14.83 -34.46 28.29
N SER A 201 -15.22 -33.97 27.10
CA SER A 201 -15.99 -34.73 26.11
C SER A 201 -15.21 -35.92 25.56
N LEU A 202 -13.89 -35.84 25.54
CA LEU A 202 -12.98 -36.93 25.21
C LEU A 202 -12.70 -37.90 26.39
N CYS A 203 -13.52 -37.86 27.44
CA CYS A 203 -13.36 -38.65 28.66
C CYS A 203 -12.04 -38.37 29.44
N CYS A 204 -11.43 -37.24 29.24
CA CYS A 204 -10.24 -36.84 30.01
C CYS A 204 -10.67 -36.35 31.40
N LEU A 205 -10.15 -36.98 32.46
CA LEU A 205 -10.35 -36.51 33.82
C LEU A 205 -9.43 -35.32 34.09
N LEU A 206 -10.03 -34.17 34.32
CA LEU A 206 -9.31 -32.94 34.66
C LEU A 206 -9.51 -32.62 36.12
N TYR A 207 -8.43 -32.68 36.88
CA TYR A 207 -8.38 -32.26 38.29
C TYR A 207 -7.99 -30.76 38.27
N THR A 208 -8.91 -29.90 38.65
CA THR A 208 -8.69 -28.45 38.82
C THR A 208 -8.68 -28.11 40.32
#